data_0114d06c2e29c7ac056645eafc9ba34a
#
_entry.id   0114d06c2e29c7ac056645eafc9ba34a
#
_cell.length_a   1.000
_cell.length_b   1.000
_cell.length_c   1.000
_cell.angle_alpha   90.00
_cell.angle_beta   90.00
_cell.angle_gamma   90.00
#
_symmetry.space_group_name_H-M   'P 1'
#
loop_
_entity.id
_entity.type
_entity.pdbx_description
1 polymer ?
#
loop_
_entity_poly.entity_id
_entity_poly.type
_entity_poly.pdbx_seq_one_letter_code
_entity_poly.pdbx_strand_id
1 'polypeptide(L)'
;MLKYFVSTLFMLVCSSGFSADKKEVQDPYRYYMLSQRPDKSIEPSQASVRIKLELPEGYDQQKETLLLSGVDTLDYTMVSDTMYAILDSGLHEMRILCPLLEEVIVGPVLLPAQTNSLFRVYPVAATIKVPEVRFEYDKPVIYLYFDEPVNFSLSIDFKGALNFTYPEYGEGWTGTIDPGIGISVNGKEYDYLFWEGDYEHLPSSFDLKTGFVVEGKDVVAFLEEKLDVMGFNSREQQDFITFWGAQMVKKERCFVHFVTDASYDDIAAIHIEPT
;
A
#
# COMPACT_ATOMS: atom_id res chain seq x y z
N MET A 1 8.98 38.63 -0.63
CA MET A 1 8.37 37.54 -1.41
C MET A 1 8.07 36.41 -0.42
N LEU A 2 6.81 36.08 -0.23
CA LEU A 2 6.41 34.98 0.68
C LEU A 2 6.96 33.67 0.16
N LYS A 3 7.76 33.01 0.96
CA LYS A 3 8.07 31.58 0.78
C LYS A 3 7.41 30.84 1.92
N TYR A 4 6.30 30.20 1.64
CA TYR A 4 5.80 29.21 2.57
C TYR A 4 6.31 27.86 2.13
N PHE A 5 6.73 27.07 3.08
CA PHE A 5 7.10 25.69 2.87
C PHE A 5 6.14 24.84 3.69
N VAL A 6 5.25 24.16 3.01
CA VAL A 6 4.39 23.19 3.65
C VAL A 6 5.15 21.88 3.65
N SER A 7 5.76 21.54 4.77
CA SER A 7 6.34 20.23 5.00
C SER A 7 5.23 19.21 5.24
N THR A 8 4.24 19.18 4.35
CA THR A 8 3.24 18.14 4.40
C THR A 8 3.64 17.11 3.36
N LEU A 9 4.72 16.42 3.68
CA LEU A 9 5.13 15.27 2.94
C LEU A 9 4.32 14.09 3.48
N PHE A 10 3.29 13.73 2.75
CA PHE A 10 2.55 12.52 3.05
C PHE A 10 3.41 11.32 2.67
N MET A 11 3.86 10.60 3.66
CA MET A 11 4.58 9.37 3.46
C MET A 11 3.65 8.19 3.77
N LEU A 12 3.14 7.55 2.73
CA LEU A 12 2.47 6.28 2.89
C LEU A 12 3.53 5.21 3.20
N VAL A 13 3.71 4.87 4.48
CA VAL A 13 4.52 3.73 4.89
C VAL A 13 3.66 2.49 4.82
N CYS A 14 3.62 1.84 3.68
CA CYS A 14 3.18 0.45 3.62
C CYS A 14 4.26 -0.43 4.21
N SER A 15 4.09 -0.89 5.43
CA SER A 15 4.90 -2.01 5.90
C SER A 15 4.53 -3.23 5.06
N SER A 16 5.48 -3.81 4.34
CA SER A 16 5.34 -5.13 3.76
C SER A 16 5.41 -6.22 4.85
N GLY A 17 4.58 -6.06 5.86
CA GLY A 17 4.20 -7.10 6.77
C GLY A 17 2.93 -7.73 6.25
N PHE A 18 2.93 -8.28 5.05
CA PHE A 18 2.10 -9.42 4.75
C PHE A 18 2.67 -10.61 5.54
N SER A 19 2.61 -10.53 6.84
CA SER A 19 2.39 -11.69 7.65
C SER A 19 0.98 -12.11 7.31
N ALA A 20 0.86 -12.97 6.33
CA ALA A 20 -0.30 -13.82 6.24
C ALA A 20 -0.34 -14.54 7.60
N ASP A 21 -1.16 -14.04 8.50
CA ASP A 21 -1.58 -14.82 9.66
C ASP A 21 -2.27 -16.06 9.07
N LYS A 22 -1.45 -17.11 8.93
CA LYS A 22 -1.90 -18.42 8.48
C LYS A 22 -2.79 -19.02 9.55
N LYS A 23 -4.01 -18.50 9.67
CA LYS A 23 -5.14 -19.15 10.34
C LYS A 23 -6.47 -18.56 9.89
N GLU A 24 -6.73 -18.51 8.58
CA GLU A 24 -8.11 -18.67 8.17
C GLU A 24 -8.32 -20.15 7.84
N VAL A 25 -9.30 -20.73 8.47
CA VAL A 25 -9.79 -22.06 8.15
C VAL A 25 -10.22 -21.99 6.69
N GLN A 26 -9.38 -22.52 5.77
CA GLN A 26 -9.82 -22.72 4.40
C GLN A 26 -11.11 -23.50 4.46
N ASP A 27 -12.13 -22.98 3.79
CA ASP A 27 -13.37 -23.72 3.59
C ASP A 27 -12.98 -25.07 2.98
N PRO A 28 -13.19 -26.21 3.67
CA PRO A 28 -12.77 -27.51 3.20
C PRO A 28 -13.41 -27.91 1.87
N TYR A 29 -14.32 -27.10 1.34
CA TYR A 29 -15.10 -27.37 0.14
C TYR A 29 -14.66 -26.53 -1.10
N ARG A 30 -13.50 -25.87 -1.07
CA ARG A 30 -13.05 -25.07 -2.22
C ARG A 30 -12.57 -25.87 -3.42
N TYR A 31 -12.34 -27.17 -3.26
CA TYR A 31 -12.04 -28.05 -4.39
C TYR A 31 -12.56 -29.48 -4.18
N TYR A 32 -12.78 -30.15 -5.29
CA TYR A 32 -13.15 -31.56 -5.32
C TYR A 32 -12.35 -32.28 -6.39
N MET A 33 -11.79 -33.47 -6.07
CA MET A 33 -11.29 -34.38 -7.10
C MET A 33 -12.48 -35.12 -7.68
N LEU A 34 -12.78 -34.90 -8.94
CA LEU A 34 -13.91 -35.49 -9.66
C LEU A 34 -13.56 -36.87 -10.23
N SER A 35 -12.33 -37.04 -10.67
CA SER A 35 -11.87 -38.34 -11.20
C SER A 35 -10.35 -38.41 -11.22
N GLN A 36 -9.86 -39.62 -11.10
CA GLN A 36 -8.48 -39.99 -11.34
C GLN A 36 -8.48 -41.25 -12.22
N ARG A 37 -7.90 -41.16 -13.42
CA ARG A 37 -7.97 -42.24 -14.43
C ARG A 37 -6.59 -42.49 -15.01
N PRO A 38 -6.29 -43.73 -15.42
CA PRO A 38 -5.05 -44.02 -16.15
C PRO A 38 -4.91 -43.17 -17.40
N ASP A 39 -3.71 -42.62 -17.61
CA ASP A 39 -3.33 -41.87 -18.80
C ASP A 39 -1.94 -42.33 -19.25
N LYS A 40 -1.92 -43.16 -20.28
CA LYS A 40 -0.69 -43.72 -20.85
C LYS A 40 -0.08 -42.82 -21.93
N SER A 41 -0.65 -41.67 -22.18
CA SER A 41 -0.12 -40.69 -23.16
C SER A 41 1.02 -39.83 -22.64
N ILE A 42 1.25 -39.86 -21.30
CA ILE A 42 2.31 -39.13 -20.62
C ILE A 42 3.45 -40.06 -20.19
N GLU A 43 4.60 -39.48 -19.86
CA GLU A 43 5.79 -40.22 -19.46
C GLU A 43 5.53 -41.10 -18.21
N PRO A 44 6.26 -42.25 -18.06
CA PRO A 44 6.05 -43.18 -16.97
C PRO A 44 6.24 -42.61 -15.55
N SER A 45 7.01 -41.54 -15.44
CA SER A 45 7.26 -40.85 -14.14
C SER A 45 6.31 -39.69 -13.89
N GLN A 46 5.43 -39.37 -14.84
CA GLN A 46 4.58 -38.19 -14.77
C GLN A 46 3.12 -38.51 -14.45
N ALA A 47 2.44 -37.51 -13.98
CA ALA A 47 1.00 -37.41 -13.84
C ALA A 47 0.49 -36.17 -14.57
N SER A 48 -0.76 -36.16 -14.96
CA SER A 48 -1.42 -34.98 -15.48
C SER A 48 -2.57 -34.55 -14.58
N VAL A 49 -2.81 -33.25 -14.55
CA VAL A 49 -3.93 -32.65 -13.84
C VAL A 49 -4.78 -31.79 -14.78
N ARG A 50 -6.07 -31.86 -14.57
CA ARG A 50 -7.05 -30.98 -15.18
C ARG A 50 -7.76 -30.22 -14.08
N ILE A 51 -7.78 -28.91 -14.17
CA ILE A 51 -8.38 -28.04 -13.18
C ILE A 51 -9.44 -27.18 -13.85
N LYS A 52 -10.69 -27.46 -13.50
CA LYS A 52 -11.82 -26.63 -13.92
C LYS A 52 -12.10 -25.59 -12.83
N LEU A 53 -11.99 -24.30 -13.19
CA LEU A 53 -12.30 -23.19 -12.28
C LEU A 53 -13.77 -22.82 -12.43
N GLU A 54 -14.51 -22.87 -11.36
CA GLU A 54 -15.86 -22.32 -11.25
C GLU A 54 -15.75 -20.91 -10.68
N LEU A 55 -15.55 -19.94 -11.57
CA LEU A 55 -15.26 -18.56 -11.23
C LEU A 55 -16.53 -17.81 -10.78
N PRO A 56 -16.42 -16.81 -9.88
CA PRO A 56 -17.54 -15.98 -9.50
C PRO A 56 -18.17 -15.26 -10.69
N GLU A 57 -19.46 -14.96 -10.60
CA GLU A 57 -20.18 -14.22 -11.63
C GLU A 57 -19.52 -12.85 -11.87
N GLY A 58 -19.31 -12.49 -13.14
CA GLY A 58 -18.67 -11.23 -13.52
C GLY A 58 -17.14 -11.24 -13.46
N TYR A 59 -16.50 -12.36 -13.11
CA TYR A 59 -15.04 -12.44 -13.16
C TYR A 59 -14.53 -12.56 -14.59
N ASP A 60 -13.57 -11.70 -14.95
CA ASP A 60 -12.93 -11.72 -16.26
C ASP A 60 -11.88 -12.84 -16.35
N GLN A 61 -12.16 -13.89 -17.12
CA GLN A 61 -11.25 -15.03 -17.34
C GLN A 61 -9.99 -14.67 -18.15
N GLN A 62 -9.91 -13.48 -18.75
CA GLN A 62 -8.73 -13.07 -19.50
C GLN A 62 -7.56 -12.66 -18.59
N LYS A 63 -7.80 -12.59 -17.29
CA LYS A 63 -6.74 -12.32 -16.31
C LYS A 63 -5.88 -13.56 -16.11
N GLU A 64 -4.58 -13.33 -16.11
CA GLU A 64 -3.56 -14.36 -15.99
C GLU A 64 -3.70 -15.14 -14.68
N THR A 65 -3.99 -16.43 -14.76
CA THR A 65 -4.04 -17.33 -13.61
C THR A 65 -2.69 -18.01 -13.49
N LEU A 66 -2.14 -18.08 -12.27
CA LEU A 66 -0.91 -18.82 -11.98
C LEU A 66 -1.27 -20.16 -11.32
N LEU A 67 -0.65 -21.23 -11.81
CA LEU A 67 -0.68 -22.54 -11.20
C LEU A 67 0.72 -22.89 -10.68
N LEU A 68 0.83 -23.22 -9.40
CA LEU A 68 2.09 -23.58 -8.78
C LEU A 68 2.01 -24.99 -8.18
N SER A 69 3.16 -25.67 -8.12
CA SER A 69 3.36 -26.87 -7.31
C SER A 69 4.52 -26.63 -6.35
N GLY A 70 4.24 -26.56 -5.06
CA GLY A 70 5.21 -26.07 -4.09
C GLY A 70 5.57 -24.62 -4.36
N VAL A 71 6.85 -24.35 -4.70
CA VAL A 71 7.36 -23.00 -5.04
C VAL A 71 7.50 -22.78 -6.55
N ASP A 72 7.34 -23.83 -7.35
CA ASP A 72 7.56 -23.79 -8.79
C ASP A 72 6.26 -23.47 -9.53
N THR A 73 6.33 -22.55 -10.49
CA THR A 73 5.24 -22.28 -11.40
C THR A 73 5.14 -23.42 -12.41
N LEU A 74 3.93 -23.98 -12.56
CA LEU A 74 3.63 -25.00 -13.55
C LEU A 74 3.13 -24.37 -14.85
N ASP A 75 3.74 -24.78 -15.95
CA ASP A 75 3.19 -24.49 -17.27
C ASP A 75 1.89 -25.28 -17.47
N TYR A 76 0.88 -24.60 -17.97
CA TYR A 76 -0.39 -25.23 -18.31
C TYR A 76 -0.92 -24.73 -19.66
N THR A 77 -1.79 -25.54 -20.25
CA THR A 77 -2.55 -25.15 -21.43
C THR A 77 -4.04 -25.10 -21.11
N MET A 78 -4.73 -24.12 -21.68
CA MET A 78 -6.19 -24.06 -21.57
C MET A 78 -6.82 -24.94 -22.66
N VAL A 79 -7.64 -25.89 -22.23
CA VAL A 79 -8.46 -26.71 -23.13
C VAL A 79 -9.92 -26.40 -22.80
N SER A 80 -10.56 -25.58 -23.61
CA SER A 80 -11.86 -24.96 -23.31
C SER A 80 -11.79 -24.12 -22.01
N ASP A 81 -12.49 -24.53 -20.95
CA ASP A 81 -12.57 -23.89 -19.63
C ASP A 81 -11.71 -24.59 -18.56
N THR A 82 -10.80 -25.46 -18.97
CA THR A 82 -10.05 -26.34 -18.07
C THR A 82 -8.55 -26.17 -18.29
N MET A 83 -7.82 -25.90 -17.21
CA MET A 83 -6.36 -25.88 -17.20
C MET A 83 -5.84 -27.32 -17.24
N TYR A 84 -4.88 -27.58 -18.11
CA TYR A 84 -4.20 -28.86 -18.22
C TYR A 84 -2.72 -28.69 -17.99
N ALA A 85 -2.16 -29.41 -17.02
CA ALA A 85 -0.74 -29.40 -16.70
C ALA A 85 -0.20 -30.83 -16.52
N ILE A 86 1.09 -31.01 -16.80
CA ILE A 86 1.84 -32.25 -16.56
C ILE A 86 2.89 -31.94 -15.49
N LEU A 87 3.05 -32.85 -14.54
CA LEU A 87 4.00 -32.74 -13.44
C LEU A 87 4.52 -34.13 -13.08
N ASP A 88 5.57 -34.20 -12.28
CA ASP A 88 6.08 -35.47 -11.78
C ASP A 88 5.01 -36.19 -10.93
N SER A 89 5.03 -37.51 -10.93
CA SER A 89 4.13 -38.29 -10.04
C SER A 89 4.59 -38.17 -8.58
N GLY A 90 3.67 -38.09 -7.67
CA GLY A 90 3.98 -37.98 -6.25
C GLY A 90 2.92 -37.27 -5.43
N LEU A 91 3.30 -36.84 -4.24
CA LEU A 91 2.47 -36.02 -3.37
C LEU A 91 2.65 -34.56 -3.68
N HIS A 92 1.57 -33.88 -4.03
CA HIS A 92 1.58 -32.49 -4.44
C HIS A 92 0.63 -31.64 -3.60
N GLU A 93 1.05 -30.40 -3.40
CA GLU A 93 0.21 -29.30 -2.99
C GLU A 93 0.24 -28.28 -4.12
N MET A 94 -0.90 -28.08 -4.78
CA MET A 94 -1.01 -27.14 -5.88
C MET A 94 -1.68 -25.86 -5.40
N ARG A 95 -1.16 -24.72 -5.85
CA ARG A 95 -1.70 -23.40 -5.50
C ARG A 95 -2.20 -22.73 -6.77
N ILE A 96 -3.41 -22.21 -6.71
CA ILE A 96 -4.08 -21.53 -7.81
C ILE A 96 -4.30 -20.09 -7.40
N LEU A 97 -3.65 -19.19 -8.12
CA LEU A 97 -3.73 -17.75 -7.88
C LEU A 97 -4.43 -17.07 -9.06
N CYS A 98 -5.62 -16.59 -8.82
CA CYS A 98 -6.36 -15.76 -9.76
C CYS A 98 -6.35 -14.31 -9.25
N PRO A 99 -6.07 -13.31 -10.09
CA PRO A 99 -6.11 -11.91 -9.67
C PRO A 99 -7.45 -11.56 -9.03
N LEU A 100 -7.44 -10.86 -7.89
CA LEU A 100 -8.63 -10.45 -7.13
C LEU A 100 -9.45 -11.59 -6.50
N LEU A 101 -9.01 -12.84 -6.60
CA LEU A 101 -9.61 -13.97 -5.90
C LEU A 101 -8.68 -14.46 -4.80
N GLU A 102 -9.25 -15.12 -3.80
CA GLU A 102 -8.45 -15.77 -2.78
C GLU A 102 -7.70 -16.96 -3.38
N GLU A 103 -6.46 -17.14 -2.94
CA GLU A 103 -5.68 -18.32 -3.29
C GLU A 103 -6.42 -19.61 -2.91
N VAL A 104 -6.43 -20.57 -3.82
CA VAL A 104 -6.93 -21.91 -3.51
C VAL A 104 -5.78 -22.89 -3.46
N ILE A 105 -5.64 -23.57 -2.33
CA ILE A 105 -4.68 -24.67 -2.16
C ILE A 105 -5.40 -25.98 -2.37
N VAL A 106 -4.93 -26.76 -3.35
CA VAL A 106 -5.41 -28.11 -3.66
C VAL A 106 -4.39 -29.11 -3.17
N GLY A 107 -4.66 -29.77 -2.07
CA GLY A 107 -3.75 -30.80 -1.54
C GLY A 107 -3.65 -30.80 -0.01
N PRO A 108 -2.73 -31.64 0.51
CA PRO A 108 -1.86 -32.55 -0.26
C PRO A 108 -2.64 -33.67 -0.97
N VAL A 109 -2.35 -33.89 -2.25
CA VAL A 109 -2.97 -34.94 -3.06
C VAL A 109 -1.91 -35.86 -3.67
N LEU A 110 -2.17 -37.16 -3.69
CA LEU A 110 -1.33 -38.13 -4.37
C LEU A 110 -1.72 -38.17 -5.86
N LEU A 111 -0.77 -37.88 -6.73
CA LEU A 111 -0.90 -38.00 -8.18
C LEU A 111 -0.06 -39.20 -8.65
N PRO A 112 -0.67 -40.40 -8.82
CA PRO A 112 0.06 -41.58 -9.27
C PRO A 112 0.60 -41.40 -10.69
N ALA A 113 1.72 -42.08 -10.97
CA ALA A 113 2.29 -42.11 -12.30
C ALA A 113 1.29 -42.58 -13.35
N GLN A 114 1.37 -42.00 -14.54
CA GLN A 114 0.48 -42.29 -15.66
C GLN A 114 -1.01 -42.20 -15.32
N THR A 115 -1.37 -41.19 -14.55
CA THR A 115 -2.78 -40.89 -14.27
C THR A 115 -3.12 -39.44 -14.66
N ASN A 116 -4.38 -39.25 -15.00
CA ASN A 116 -5.00 -37.94 -15.19
C ASN A 116 -6.00 -37.68 -14.08
N SER A 117 -5.81 -36.64 -13.30
CA SER A 117 -6.67 -36.22 -12.21
C SER A 117 -7.45 -34.98 -12.56
N LEU A 118 -8.78 -35.01 -12.44
CA LEU A 118 -9.65 -33.86 -12.68
C LEU A 118 -10.11 -33.26 -11.36
N PHE A 119 -9.80 -31.99 -11.17
CA PHE A 119 -10.27 -31.20 -10.04
C PHE A 119 -11.28 -30.14 -10.51
N ARG A 120 -12.27 -29.90 -9.69
CA ARG A 120 -13.14 -28.74 -9.79
C ARG A 120 -12.82 -27.82 -8.60
N VAL A 121 -12.55 -26.57 -8.89
CA VAL A 121 -12.07 -25.59 -7.90
C VAL A 121 -12.97 -24.37 -7.92
N TYR A 122 -13.31 -23.87 -6.75
CA TYR A 122 -14.21 -22.75 -6.51
C TYR A 122 -13.44 -21.58 -5.87
N PRO A 123 -12.75 -20.77 -6.66
CA PRO A 123 -12.16 -19.56 -6.14
C PRO A 123 -13.27 -18.59 -5.73
N VAL A 124 -13.13 -17.97 -4.58
CA VAL A 124 -14.06 -16.92 -4.14
C VAL A 124 -13.40 -15.56 -4.30
N ALA A 125 -14.21 -14.53 -4.47
CA ALA A 125 -13.69 -13.18 -4.46
C ALA A 125 -12.85 -13.00 -3.18
N ALA A 126 -11.62 -12.54 -3.34
CA ALA A 126 -10.85 -12.15 -2.19
C ALA A 126 -11.73 -11.13 -1.45
N THR A 127 -12.17 -11.52 -0.27
CA THR A 127 -12.68 -10.56 0.68
C THR A 127 -11.43 -9.75 1.02
N ILE A 128 -11.13 -8.77 0.16
CA ILE A 128 -10.29 -7.69 0.59
C ILE A 128 -11.13 -7.11 1.73
N LYS A 129 -10.90 -7.58 2.95
CA LYS A 129 -10.96 -6.66 4.05
C LYS A 129 -9.90 -5.65 3.66
N VAL A 130 -10.29 -4.67 2.85
CA VAL A 130 -9.62 -3.39 2.88
C VAL A 130 -9.66 -3.12 4.37
N PRO A 131 -8.57 -3.25 5.13
CA PRO A 131 -8.60 -2.71 6.47
C PRO A 131 -9.17 -1.31 6.21
N GLU A 132 -10.09 -0.85 7.04
CA GLU A 132 -10.41 0.57 7.03
C GLU A 132 -9.06 1.24 7.11
N VAL A 133 -8.51 1.56 5.96
CA VAL A 133 -7.24 2.26 5.89
C VAL A 133 -7.65 3.66 6.26
N ARG A 134 -7.70 3.88 7.55
CA ARG A 134 -7.72 5.23 8.08
C ARG A 134 -6.36 5.77 7.72
N PHE A 135 -6.36 6.67 6.79
CA PHE A 135 -5.17 7.45 6.49
C PHE A 135 -5.05 8.46 7.63
N GLU A 136 -4.16 8.13 8.55
CA GLU A 136 -3.76 9.06 9.59
C GLU A 136 -2.77 10.03 8.96
N TYR A 137 -3.09 11.32 9.01
CA TYR A 137 -2.19 12.39 8.60
C TYR A 137 -1.33 12.76 9.80
N ASP A 138 -0.28 11.99 9.99
CA ASP A 138 0.64 12.18 11.09
C ASP A 138 1.62 13.31 10.77
N LYS A 139 1.67 14.29 11.67
CA LYS A 139 2.64 15.38 11.71
C LYS A 139 2.70 16.28 10.46
N PRO A 140 1.58 16.75 9.87
CA PRO A 140 1.63 17.86 8.94
C PRO A 140 2.06 19.13 9.67
N VAL A 141 3.16 19.72 9.26
CA VAL A 141 3.68 20.99 9.79
C VAL A 141 3.80 22.03 8.68
N ILE A 142 3.48 23.27 9.02
CA ILE A 142 3.56 24.40 8.09
C ILE A 142 4.60 25.36 8.62
N TYR A 143 5.71 25.47 7.89
CA TYR A 143 6.72 26.50 8.14
C TYR A 143 6.40 27.72 7.30
N LEU A 144 6.51 28.89 7.88
CA LEU A 144 6.30 30.17 7.21
C LEU A 144 7.57 30.98 7.24
N TYR A 145 8.02 31.40 6.07
CA TYR A 145 9.23 32.19 5.89
C TYR A 145 8.90 33.50 5.19
N PHE A 146 9.41 34.59 5.74
CA PHE A 146 9.26 35.90 5.19
C PHE A 146 10.57 36.67 5.31
N ASP A 147 10.83 37.61 4.37
CA ASP A 147 12.03 38.41 4.41
C ASP A 147 11.87 39.66 5.34
N GLU A 148 10.63 40.02 5.66
CA GLU A 148 10.29 41.15 6.54
C GLU A 148 9.11 40.79 7.44
N PRO A 149 8.96 41.46 8.60
CA PRO A 149 7.81 41.21 9.48
C PRO A 149 6.47 41.49 8.75
N VAL A 150 5.54 40.53 8.83
CA VAL A 150 4.24 40.65 8.17
C VAL A 150 3.13 40.01 9.01
N ASN A 151 1.94 40.59 8.91
CA ASN A 151 0.73 39.90 9.42
C ASN A 151 0.27 38.87 8.40
N PHE A 152 -0.14 37.71 8.88
CA PHE A 152 -0.67 36.66 8.01
C PHE A 152 -2.06 36.17 8.47
N SER A 153 -2.81 35.65 7.52
CA SER A 153 -3.94 34.76 7.77
C SER A 153 -3.74 33.48 6.97
N LEU A 154 -4.02 32.32 7.60
CA LEU A 154 -3.86 31.03 6.97
C LEU A 154 -5.07 30.15 7.26
N SER A 155 -5.64 29.59 6.20
CA SER A 155 -6.70 28.59 6.31
C SER A 155 -6.35 27.31 5.55
N ILE A 156 -6.92 26.20 6.01
CA ILE A 156 -6.75 24.87 5.41
C ILE A 156 -8.10 24.42 4.90
N ASP A 157 -8.20 24.18 3.60
CA ASP A 157 -9.35 23.47 3.02
C ASP A 157 -9.06 21.97 3.03
N PHE A 158 -9.31 21.36 4.18
CA PHE A 158 -9.11 19.93 4.39
C PHE A 158 -10.40 19.16 4.14
N LYS A 159 -10.36 18.16 3.28
CA LYS A 159 -11.52 17.31 2.91
C LYS A 159 -11.82 16.21 3.93
N GLY A 160 -11.35 16.35 5.13
CA GLY A 160 -11.55 15.47 6.27
C GLY A 160 -11.98 16.22 7.52
N ALA A 161 -11.75 15.62 8.67
CA ALA A 161 -11.97 16.25 9.98
C ALA A 161 -10.63 16.54 10.66
N LEU A 162 -10.39 17.80 11.06
CA LEU A 162 -9.25 18.15 11.88
C LEU A 162 -9.44 17.61 13.29
N ASN A 163 -8.49 16.81 13.78
CA ASN A 163 -8.54 16.18 15.09
C ASN A 163 -7.74 16.96 16.14
N PHE A 164 -6.62 17.52 15.72
CA PHE A 164 -5.73 18.26 16.57
C PHE A 164 -5.00 19.36 15.82
N THR A 165 -4.83 20.52 16.45
CA THR A 165 -4.05 21.63 15.90
C THR A 165 -3.25 22.31 16.99
N TYR A 166 -2.05 22.79 16.65
CA TYR A 166 -1.24 23.58 17.59
C TYR A 166 -0.44 24.66 16.86
N PRO A 167 -0.67 25.96 17.19
CA PRO A 167 -1.72 26.46 18.09
C PRO A 167 -3.13 26.10 17.65
N GLU A 168 -4.12 26.34 18.54
CA GLU A 168 -5.53 26.09 18.24
C GLU A 168 -5.95 26.82 16.95
N TYR A 169 -6.59 26.12 16.04
CA TYR A 169 -6.89 26.61 14.69
C TYR A 169 -8.10 27.54 14.66
N GLY A 170 -9.16 27.21 15.41
CA GLY A 170 -10.42 27.97 15.35
C GLY A 170 -11.01 27.99 13.92
N GLU A 171 -11.17 29.18 13.37
CA GLU A 171 -11.62 29.40 11.96
C GLU A 171 -10.43 29.66 11.01
N GLY A 172 -9.20 29.50 11.49
CA GLY A 172 -7.96 29.77 10.77
C GLY A 172 -6.92 30.40 11.68
N TRP A 173 -5.66 30.30 11.31
CA TRP A 173 -4.59 30.98 12.04
C TRP A 173 -4.38 32.41 11.54
N THR A 174 -4.29 33.32 12.48
CA THR A 174 -3.90 34.71 12.22
C THR A 174 -2.79 35.13 13.16
N GLY A 175 -1.84 35.91 12.67
CA GLY A 175 -0.71 36.30 13.48
C GLY A 175 0.30 37.13 12.74
N THR A 176 1.54 37.12 13.22
CA THR A 176 2.68 37.79 12.59
C THR A 176 3.80 36.81 12.33
N ILE A 177 4.51 36.99 11.24
CA ILE A 177 5.77 36.34 10.94
C ILE A 177 6.88 37.34 11.06
N ASP A 178 7.90 37.05 11.83
CA ASP A 178 9.11 37.84 11.96
C ASP A 178 10.34 36.99 11.64
N PRO A 179 11.18 37.34 10.66
CA PRO A 179 12.35 36.55 10.27
C PRO A 179 13.33 36.26 11.41
N GLY A 180 13.36 37.10 12.44
CA GLY A 180 14.23 36.98 13.60
C GLY A 180 13.59 36.17 14.77
N ILE A 181 12.27 36.00 14.79
CA ILE A 181 11.50 35.44 15.90
C ILE A 181 10.76 34.17 15.49
N GLY A 182 10.18 34.14 14.30
CA GLY A 182 9.33 33.08 13.80
C GLY A 182 7.85 33.47 13.69
N ILE A 183 6.96 32.52 13.91
CA ILE A 183 5.51 32.70 13.82
C ILE A 183 4.97 33.11 15.19
N SER A 184 4.20 34.19 15.27
CA SER A 184 3.50 34.57 16.50
C SER A 184 1.99 34.51 16.30
N VAL A 185 1.32 33.67 17.10
CA VAL A 185 -0.15 33.55 17.12
C VAL A 185 -0.62 33.77 18.56
N ASN A 186 -1.59 34.64 18.75
CA ASN A 186 -2.13 34.99 20.09
C ASN A 186 -1.05 35.40 21.11
N GLY A 187 0.01 36.07 20.64
CA GLY A 187 1.12 36.57 21.49
C GLY A 187 2.07 35.49 21.98
N LYS A 188 2.04 34.29 21.41
CA LYS A 188 3.03 33.24 21.64
C LYS A 188 3.78 32.94 20.36
N GLU A 189 5.04 32.56 20.50
CA GLU A 189 5.95 32.25 19.42
C GLU A 189 5.92 30.75 19.11
N TYR A 190 5.98 30.41 17.82
CA TYR A 190 5.95 29.06 17.29
C TYR A 190 6.97 28.92 16.16
N ASP A 191 7.55 27.75 16.08
CA ASP A 191 8.48 27.40 15.01
C ASP A 191 7.74 27.00 13.72
N TYR A 192 6.55 26.41 13.88
CA TYR A 192 5.65 25.97 12.81
C TYR A 192 4.20 25.92 13.33
N LEU A 193 3.27 25.83 12.40
CA LEU A 193 1.88 25.52 12.70
C LEU A 193 1.67 24.02 12.47
N PHE A 194 1.00 23.37 13.41
CA PHE A 194 0.78 21.93 13.38
C PHE A 194 -0.70 21.62 13.26
N TRP A 195 -1.03 20.56 12.51
CA TRP A 195 -2.38 20.04 12.44
C TRP A 195 -2.37 18.52 12.22
N GLU A 196 -3.43 17.85 12.61
CA GLU A 196 -3.71 16.45 12.34
C GLU A 196 -5.18 16.29 11.96
N GLY A 197 -5.48 15.31 11.13
CA GLY A 197 -6.85 15.05 10.73
C GLY A 197 -7.04 13.65 10.16
N ASP A 198 -8.29 13.21 10.19
CA ASP A 198 -8.72 11.94 9.59
C ASP A 198 -9.35 12.18 8.23
N TYR A 199 -8.99 11.34 7.28
CA TYR A 199 -9.56 11.31 5.94
C TYR A 199 -10.01 9.89 5.60
N GLU A 200 -11.26 9.73 5.19
CA GLU A 200 -11.85 8.41 5.03
C GLU A 200 -11.44 7.71 3.73
N HIS A 201 -10.95 8.44 2.73
CA HIS A 201 -10.73 7.88 1.40
C HIS A 201 -9.45 8.43 0.78
N LEU A 202 -8.62 7.55 0.20
CA LEU A 202 -7.54 8.02 -0.68
C LEU A 202 -8.14 8.75 -1.88
N PRO A 203 -7.66 9.95 -2.21
CA PRO A 203 -8.03 10.60 -3.44
C PRO A 203 -7.75 9.69 -4.63
N SER A 204 -8.62 9.73 -5.63
CA SER A 204 -8.42 8.97 -6.89
C SER A 204 -7.17 9.41 -7.67
N SER A 205 -6.62 10.58 -7.33
CA SER A 205 -5.36 11.11 -7.85
C SER A 205 -4.11 10.42 -7.27
N PHE A 206 -4.25 9.62 -6.20
CA PHE A 206 -3.12 8.89 -5.61
C PHE A 206 -2.69 7.74 -6.50
N ASP A 207 -1.58 7.91 -7.19
CA ASP A 207 -0.96 6.83 -7.96
C ASP A 207 0.11 6.11 -7.13
N LEU A 208 -0.30 5.05 -6.42
CA LEU A 208 0.60 4.20 -5.64
C LEU A 208 1.50 3.28 -6.51
N LYS A 209 1.51 3.47 -7.82
CA LYS A 209 2.41 2.74 -8.73
C LYS A 209 3.81 3.33 -8.75
N THR A 210 3.97 4.55 -8.27
CA THR A 210 5.24 5.26 -8.20
C THR A 210 5.67 5.43 -6.76
N GLY A 211 6.97 5.25 -6.48
CA GLY A 211 7.53 5.39 -5.15
C GLY A 211 8.84 4.63 -4.99
N PHE A 212 9.30 4.53 -3.76
CA PHE A 212 10.58 3.91 -3.43
C PHE A 212 10.37 2.77 -2.44
N VAL A 213 11.02 1.64 -2.67
CA VAL A 213 11.11 0.58 -1.67
C VAL A 213 12.45 0.72 -0.94
N VAL A 214 12.39 0.97 0.36
CA VAL A 214 13.56 1.29 1.18
C VAL A 214 13.68 0.26 2.30
N GLU A 215 14.86 -0.32 2.48
CA GLU A 215 15.11 -1.18 3.63
C GLU A 215 15.22 -0.35 4.91
N GLY A 216 14.70 -0.84 6.02
CA GLY A 216 14.67 -0.08 7.28
C GLY A 216 16.04 0.45 7.72
N LYS A 217 17.11 -0.32 7.49
CA LYS A 217 18.50 0.09 7.81
C LYS A 217 19.00 1.30 6.99
N ASP A 218 18.42 1.52 5.80
CA ASP A 218 18.87 2.55 4.85
C ASP A 218 17.98 3.80 4.88
N VAL A 219 16.92 3.79 5.70
CA VAL A 219 15.89 4.84 5.75
C VAL A 219 16.46 6.22 6.05
N VAL A 220 17.36 6.36 6.99
CA VAL A 220 17.86 7.68 7.39
C VAL A 220 18.63 8.33 6.23
N ALA A 221 19.56 7.61 5.63
CA ALA A 221 20.34 8.10 4.48
C ALA A 221 19.44 8.41 3.27
N PHE A 222 18.42 7.57 3.03
CA PHE A 222 17.43 7.79 1.99
C PHE A 222 16.63 9.09 2.22
N LEU A 223 16.15 9.29 3.46
CA LEU A 223 15.37 10.49 3.77
C LEU A 223 16.23 11.76 3.70
N GLU A 224 17.47 11.74 4.21
CA GLU A 224 18.41 12.86 4.09
C GLU A 224 18.60 13.27 2.62
N GLU A 225 18.89 12.27 1.74
CA GLU A 225 19.07 12.52 0.31
C GLU A 225 17.82 13.13 -0.35
N LYS A 226 16.64 12.55 -0.09
CA LYS A 226 15.41 12.97 -0.77
C LYS A 226 14.91 14.32 -0.28
N LEU A 227 14.97 14.56 1.02
CA LEU A 227 14.58 15.84 1.61
C LEU A 227 15.51 16.99 1.17
N ASP A 228 16.82 16.71 1.01
CA ASP A 228 17.76 17.68 0.47
C ASP A 228 17.41 18.08 -0.97
N VAL A 229 17.13 17.07 -1.83
CA VAL A 229 16.69 17.30 -3.22
C VAL A 229 15.38 18.10 -3.29
N MET A 230 14.49 17.91 -2.32
CA MET A 230 13.23 18.66 -2.22
C MET A 230 13.40 20.06 -1.65
N GLY A 231 14.61 20.44 -1.20
CA GLY A 231 14.93 21.76 -0.71
C GLY A 231 14.64 22.00 0.78
N PHE A 232 14.48 20.93 1.56
CA PHE A 232 14.33 21.03 3.02
C PHE A 232 15.61 21.52 3.65
N ASN A 233 15.52 22.51 4.55
CA ASN A 233 16.66 22.93 5.35
C ASN A 233 16.95 21.90 6.46
N SER A 234 18.11 22.03 7.13
CA SER A 234 18.57 21.06 8.13
C SER A 234 17.60 20.89 9.32
N ARG A 235 16.85 21.92 9.68
CA ARG A 235 15.87 21.89 10.76
C ARG A 235 14.63 21.09 10.35
N GLU A 236 14.11 21.40 9.18
CA GLU A 236 12.96 20.70 8.59
C GLU A 236 13.27 19.22 8.37
N GLN A 237 14.47 18.90 7.85
CA GLN A 237 14.94 17.53 7.72
C GLN A 237 15.01 16.81 9.08
N GLN A 238 15.55 17.46 10.09
CA GLN A 238 15.63 16.91 11.44
C GLN A 238 14.24 16.62 12.00
N ASP A 239 13.32 17.57 11.93
CA ASP A 239 11.94 17.41 12.40
C ASP A 239 11.22 16.25 11.68
N PHE A 240 11.42 16.13 10.38
CA PHE A 240 10.86 15.06 9.57
C PHE A 240 11.46 13.69 9.94
N ILE A 241 12.79 13.58 9.93
CA ILE A 241 13.50 12.31 10.13
C ILE A 241 13.33 11.78 11.55
N THR A 242 13.33 12.65 12.55
CA THR A 242 13.14 12.21 13.93
C THR A 242 11.77 11.61 14.20
N PHE A 243 10.77 12.03 13.46
CA PHE A 243 9.43 11.45 13.55
C PHE A 243 9.29 10.21 12.65
N TRP A 244 9.44 10.37 11.35
CA TRP A 244 9.20 9.30 10.37
C TRP A 244 10.30 8.24 10.38
N GLY A 245 11.55 8.66 10.38
CA GLY A 245 12.70 7.77 10.39
C GLY A 245 12.67 6.82 11.59
N ALA A 246 12.32 7.33 12.78
CA ALA A 246 12.21 6.52 13.98
C ALA A 246 11.15 5.40 13.91
N GLN A 247 10.13 5.57 13.09
CA GLN A 247 9.10 4.56 12.85
C GLN A 247 9.54 3.58 11.76
N MET A 248 10.12 4.09 10.67
CA MET A 248 10.49 3.33 9.49
C MET A 248 11.68 2.39 9.73
N VAL A 249 12.68 2.79 10.50
CA VAL A 249 13.86 1.93 10.80
C VAL A 249 13.49 0.62 11.51
N LYS A 250 12.31 0.55 12.13
CA LYS A 250 11.80 -0.65 12.79
C LYS A 250 11.21 -1.68 11.82
N LYS A 251 11.03 -1.30 10.57
CA LYS A 251 10.45 -2.14 9.52
C LYS A 251 11.55 -2.81 8.71
N GLU A 252 11.28 -3.99 8.19
CA GLU A 252 12.22 -4.64 7.27
C GLU A 252 12.35 -3.83 5.99
N ARG A 253 11.19 -3.43 5.43
CA ARG A 253 11.08 -2.59 4.23
C ARG A 253 9.92 -1.62 4.37
N CYS A 254 10.07 -0.47 3.74
CA CYS A 254 9.03 0.54 3.61
C CYS A 254 8.82 0.88 2.14
N PHE A 255 7.57 1.02 1.74
CA PHE A 255 7.25 1.72 0.50
C PHE A 255 7.03 3.20 0.83
N VAL A 256 7.75 4.08 0.16
CA VAL A 256 7.70 5.52 0.36
C VAL A 256 7.21 6.18 -0.91
N HIS A 257 6.10 6.88 -0.81
CA HIS A 257 5.56 7.72 -1.87
C HIS A 257 5.43 9.15 -1.35
N PHE A 258 6.05 10.09 -2.05
CA PHE A 258 5.98 11.50 -1.70
C PHE A 258 4.83 12.16 -2.44
N VAL A 259 3.91 12.74 -1.69
CA VAL A 259 2.77 13.48 -2.24
C VAL A 259 3.11 14.96 -2.22
N THR A 260 3.10 15.57 -3.37
CA THR A 260 3.50 16.98 -3.54
C THR A 260 2.49 17.73 -4.41
N ASP A 261 2.52 19.04 -4.33
CA ASP A 261 1.80 19.96 -5.23
C ASP A 261 0.29 19.67 -5.36
N ALA A 262 -0.21 19.64 -6.58
CA ALA A 262 -1.62 19.47 -6.87
C ALA A 262 -2.25 18.20 -6.27
N SER A 263 -1.48 17.12 -6.10
CA SER A 263 -1.98 15.90 -5.46
C SER A 263 -2.20 16.10 -3.95
N TYR A 264 -1.42 16.98 -3.33
CA TYR A 264 -1.61 17.37 -1.96
C TYR A 264 -2.80 18.32 -1.81
N ASP A 265 -2.95 19.31 -2.70
CA ASP A 265 -4.06 20.26 -2.71
C ASP A 265 -5.42 19.55 -2.84
N ASP A 266 -5.46 18.39 -3.51
CA ASP A 266 -6.66 17.57 -3.58
C ASP A 266 -7.13 17.06 -2.19
N ILE A 267 -6.24 17.06 -1.20
CA ILE A 267 -6.50 16.59 0.17
C ILE A 267 -6.67 17.77 1.12
N ALA A 268 -5.71 18.69 1.11
CA ALA A 268 -5.62 19.80 2.03
C ALA A 268 -4.99 21.02 1.34
N ALA A 269 -5.80 21.84 0.71
CA ALA A 269 -5.33 23.07 0.12
C ALA A 269 -5.08 24.13 1.20
N ILE A 270 -3.88 24.75 1.16
CA ILE A 270 -3.49 25.80 2.10
C ILE A 270 -3.63 27.16 1.44
N HIS A 271 -4.41 28.02 2.05
CA HIS A 271 -4.60 29.39 1.64
C HIS A 271 -3.94 30.32 2.63
N ILE A 272 -3.05 31.18 2.16
CA ILE A 272 -2.34 32.13 3.00
C ILE A 272 -2.37 33.56 2.39
N GLU A 273 -2.57 34.54 3.25
CA GLU A 273 -2.47 35.96 2.91
C GLU A 273 -1.46 36.65 3.85
N PRO A 274 -0.67 37.60 3.36
CA PRO A 274 -0.51 38.02 1.95
C PRO A 274 0.26 36.97 1.15
N THR A 275 0.01 36.95 -0.16
CA THR A 275 0.65 36.02 -1.12
C THR A 275 1.98 36.58 -1.65
#